data_eb58a57ce3d0315e553010af184e7cfb
#
_entry.id   eb58a57ce3d0315e553010af184e7cfb
#
_cell.length_a   1.000
_cell.length_b   1.000
_cell.length_c   1.000
_cell.angle_alpha   90.00
_cell.angle_beta   90.00
_cell.angle_gamma   90.00
#
_symmetry.space_group_name_H-M   'P 1'
#
loop_
_entity.id
_entity.type
_entity.pdbx_description
1 polymer ?
#
loop_
_entity_poly.entity_id
_entity_poly.type
_entity_poly.pdbx_seq_one_letter_code
_entity_poly.pdbx_strand_id
1 'polypeptide(L)'
;MKILGLDSSAKTASAAITDGEQLISEAFVNAGLTHSETLLPMVDSVLSLARLTMADIDGCVITDGPGSFTGIRIGIAAVKGLAMPNETKCCGVSTLKAMAYNLRYDNCIACCAMDARCSQVYSAIFRCFDGKVERLTEDDAIPASKLPEILEKYANERIICVGDGAHIAYQAVKDSFKSVSLAQDSRHFQRAYGAACAAVCENMDFIPPAQLLPVYLRPSQAERELSLKKSHNQ
;
A
#
# COMPACT_ATOMS: atom_id res chain seq x y z
N MET A 1 17.71 -11.84 -4.47
CA MET A 1 17.35 -10.55 -5.12
C MET A 1 17.08 -9.54 -4.03
N LYS A 2 17.97 -8.55 -3.91
CA LYS A 2 17.83 -7.49 -2.90
C LYS A 2 16.93 -6.39 -3.40
N ILE A 3 15.85 -6.14 -2.69
CA ILE A 3 14.82 -5.14 -3.03
C ILE A 3 14.82 -4.04 -1.99
N LEU A 4 14.84 -2.79 -2.46
CA LEU A 4 14.50 -1.63 -1.65
C LEU A 4 13.02 -1.30 -1.87
N GLY A 5 12.19 -1.57 -0.88
CA GLY A 5 10.77 -1.20 -0.87
C GLY A 5 10.54 0.15 -0.19
N LEU A 6 9.59 0.94 -0.69
CA LEU A 6 9.13 2.19 -0.08
C LEU A 6 7.60 2.22 -0.03
N ASP A 7 7.07 2.91 0.98
CA ASP A 7 5.66 3.30 1.06
C ASP A 7 5.52 4.72 1.61
N SER A 8 4.70 5.51 0.94
CA SER A 8 4.31 6.87 1.33
C SER A 8 2.86 7.17 0.92
N SER A 9 2.07 6.11 0.76
CA SER A 9 0.72 6.17 0.20
C SER A 9 -0.35 6.73 1.16
N ALA A 10 -0.06 6.78 2.48
CA ALA A 10 -0.98 7.24 3.52
C ALA A 10 -0.30 8.20 4.50
N LYS A 11 -0.72 8.22 5.78
CA LYS A 11 -0.08 9.02 6.84
C LYS A 11 1.24 8.42 7.32
N THR A 12 1.39 7.12 7.18
CA THR A 12 2.60 6.39 7.53
C THR A 12 3.63 6.49 6.41
N ALA A 13 4.90 6.39 6.76
CA ALA A 13 5.99 6.20 5.82
C ALA A 13 6.79 4.95 6.22
N SER A 14 7.29 4.22 5.24
CA SER A 14 8.19 3.10 5.49
C SER A 14 9.20 2.89 4.37
N ALA A 15 10.36 2.35 4.74
CA ALA A 15 11.37 1.84 3.84
C ALA A 15 11.84 0.47 4.34
N ALA A 16 12.05 -0.49 3.44
CA ALA A 16 12.49 -1.83 3.80
C ALA A 16 13.48 -2.37 2.78
N ILE A 17 14.43 -3.18 3.24
CA ILE A 17 15.30 -3.98 2.39
C ILE A 17 14.96 -5.44 2.62
N THR A 18 14.76 -6.17 1.52
CA THR A 18 14.54 -7.63 1.56
C THR A 18 15.57 -8.36 0.69
N ASP A 19 15.81 -9.63 1.00
CA ASP A 19 16.45 -10.57 0.06
C ASP A 19 15.45 -11.68 -0.26
N GLY A 20 14.89 -11.64 -1.47
CA GLY A 20 13.64 -12.34 -1.76
C GLY A 20 12.54 -11.89 -0.78
N GLU A 21 11.93 -12.84 -0.06
CA GLU A 21 10.90 -12.56 0.96
C GLU A 21 11.49 -12.27 2.35
N GLN A 22 12.79 -12.50 2.55
CA GLN A 22 13.43 -12.30 3.85
C GLN A 22 13.60 -10.80 4.12
N LEU A 23 13.03 -10.30 5.22
CA LEU A 23 13.28 -8.94 5.70
C LEU A 23 14.71 -8.83 6.24
N ILE A 24 15.49 -7.89 5.70
CA ILE A 24 16.84 -7.56 6.17
C ILE A 24 16.79 -6.37 7.12
N SER A 25 16.14 -5.29 6.72
CA SER A 25 16.05 -4.05 7.49
C SER A 25 14.76 -3.33 7.16
N GLU A 26 14.12 -2.72 8.14
CA GLU A 26 12.91 -1.92 7.94
C GLU A 26 12.90 -0.71 8.88
N ALA A 27 12.45 0.42 8.36
CA ALA A 27 12.09 1.60 9.11
C ALA A 27 10.62 1.93 8.84
N PHE A 28 9.86 2.23 9.91
CA PHE A 28 8.44 2.58 9.84
C PHE A 28 8.16 3.76 10.75
N VAL A 29 7.42 4.75 10.25
CA VAL A 29 7.06 5.97 10.99
C VAL A 29 5.57 6.26 10.83
N ASN A 30 4.91 6.51 11.97
CA ASN A 30 3.53 7.00 12.06
C ASN A 30 3.47 8.19 13.03
N ALA A 31 4.22 9.26 12.71
CA ALA A 31 4.39 10.44 13.58
C ALA A 31 3.73 11.70 13.00
N GLY A 32 3.01 11.60 11.88
CA GLY A 32 2.37 12.76 11.23
C GLY A 32 3.36 13.74 10.59
N LEU A 33 4.59 13.31 10.32
CA LEU A 33 5.61 14.07 9.61
C LEU A 33 5.38 14.02 8.09
N THR A 34 5.98 14.98 7.37
CA THR A 34 5.86 14.98 5.90
C THR A 34 6.77 13.93 5.27
N HIS A 35 6.29 13.29 4.20
CA HIS A 35 7.06 12.23 3.50
C HIS A 35 8.35 12.78 2.88
N SER A 36 8.38 14.05 2.48
CA SER A 36 9.58 14.71 1.96
C SER A 36 10.71 14.85 2.99
N GLU A 37 10.36 14.91 4.27
CA GLU A 37 11.34 14.98 5.36
C GLU A 37 11.79 13.58 5.84
N THR A 38 10.91 12.59 5.76
CA THR A 38 11.13 11.29 6.42
C THR A 38 11.64 10.21 5.48
N LEU A 39 11.21 10.18 4.21
CA LEU A 39 11.41 9.01 3.36
C LEU A 39 12.88 8.75 3.02
N LEU A 40 13.65 9.75 2.60
CA LEU A 40 15.06 9.58 2.27
C LEU A 40 15.93 9.26 3.50
N PRO A 41 15.79 9.94 4.66
CA PRO A 41 16.44 9.50 5.89
C PRO A 41 16.13 8.06 6.31
N MET A 42 14.91 7.57 6.05
CA MET A 42 14.58 6.16 6.30
C MET A 42 15.33 5.22 5.35
N VAL A 43 15.45 5.59 4.07
CA VAL A 43 16.25 4.82 3.09
C VAL A 43 17.71 4.76 3.53
N ASP A 44 18.31 5.89 3.90
CA ASP A 44 19.70 5.93 4.39
C ASP A 44 19.87 5.05 5.64
N SER A 45 18.90 5.08 6.55
CA SER A 45 18.91 4.28 7.77
C SER A 45 18.88 2.78 7.47
N VAL A 46 17.95 2.32 6.62
CA VAL A 46 17.82 0.88 6.33
C VAL A 46 19.01 0.35 5.55
N LEU A 47 19.58 1.13 4.63
CA LEU A 47 20.81 0.79 3.91
C LEU A 47 22.02 0.68 4.86
N SER A 48 22.20 1.70 5.72
CA SER A 48 23.31 1.74 6.70
C SER A 48 23.24 0.55 7.68
N LEU A 49 22.08 0.26 8.24
CA LEU A 49 21.87 -0.87 9.17
C LEU A 49 22.13 -2.21 8.49
N ALA A 50 21.77 -2.35 7.23
CA ALA A 50 22.03 -3.54 6.42
C ALA A 50 23.51 -3.61 5.91
N ARG A 51 24.30 -2.55 6.08
CA ARG A 51 25.64 -2.38 5.50
C ARG A 51 25.64 -2.53 3.97
N LEU A 52 24.63 -1.98 3.32
CA LEU A 52 24.43 -1.97 1.88
C LEU A 52 24.44 -0.54 1.35
N THR A 53 24.65 -0.43 0.05
CA THR A 53 24.54 0.81 -0.74
C THR A 53 23.48 0.61 -1.85
N MET A 54 23.11 1.67 -2.54
CA MET A 54 22.22 1.55 -3.71
C MET A 54 22.79 0.69 -4.85
N ALA A 55 24.12 0.51 -4.91
CA ALA A 55 24.75 -0.37 -5.89
C ALA A 55 24.51 -1.88 -5.60
N ASP A 56 24.13 -2.22 -4.37
CA ASP A 56 23.85 -3.58 -3.94
C ASP A 56 22.36 -3.96 -4.12
N ILE A 57 21.52 -3.00 -4.57
CA ILE A 57 20.06 -3.17 -4.72
C ILE A 57 19.75 -3.58 -6.15
N ASP A 58 19.11 -4.75 -6.31
CA ASP A 58 18.75 -5.33 -7.60
C ASP A 58 17.46 -4.69 -8.18
N GLY A 59 16.58 -4.17 -7.34
CA GLY A 59 15.32 -3.55 -7.74
C GLY A 59 14.72 -2.64 -6.67
N CYS A 60 13.96 -1.63 -7.11
CA CYS A 60 13.21 -0.74 -6.22
C CYS A 60 11.72 -1.01 -6.35
N VAL A 61 11.00 -1.07 -5.23
CA VAL A 61 9.54 -1.27 -5.19
C VAL A 61 8.90 -0.10 -4.46
N ILE A 62 7.77 0.38 -4.95
CA ILE A 62 6.97 1.45 -4.33
C ILE A 62 5.49 1.11 -4.40
N THR A 63 4.73 1.45 -3.37
CA THR A 63 3.28 1.50 -3.48
C THR A 63 2.89 2.68 -4.39
N ASP A 64 2.35 2.38 -5.55
CA ASP A 64 2.03 3.37 -6.59
C ASP A 64 0.59 3.88 -6.56
N GLY A 65 -0.22 3.32 -5.65
CA GLY A 65 -1.62 3.69 -5.41
C GLY A 65 -2.52 2.47 -5.11
N PRO A 66 -3.76 2.73 -4.68
CA PRO A 66 -4.36 4.02 -4.35
C PRO A 66 -3.79 4.65 -3.08
N GLY A 67 -4.07 5.95 -2.85
CA GLY A 67 -3.66 6.63 -1.62
C GLY A 67 -3.60 8.16 -1.71
N SER A 68 -2.80 8.75 -0.83
CA SER A 68 -2.52 10.19 -0.81
C SER A 68 -1.86 10.64 -2.11
N PHE A 69 -2.51 11.53 -2.84
CA PHE A 69 -2.03 12.05 -4.11
C PHE A 69 -0.61 12.66 -4.02
N THR A 70 -0.37 13.44 -2.95
CA THR A 70 0.95 14.02 -2.68
C THR A 70 1.95 12.96 -2.24
N GLY A 71 1.55 12.08 -1.32
CA GLY A 71 2.43 11.04 -0.79
C GLY A 71 2.94 10.10 -1.89
N ILE A 72 2.06 9.57 -2.71
CA ILE A 72 2.43 8.69 -3.84
C ILE A 72 3.43 9.37 -4.79
N ARG A 73 3.21 10.65 -5.12
CA ARG A 73 4.14 11.40 -6.00
C ARG A 73 5.52 11.60 -5.38
N ILE A 74 5.56 11.90 -4.07
CA ILE A 74 6.84 12.02 -3.34
C ILE A 74 7.59 10.69 -3.37
N GLY A 75 6.90 9.57 -3.06
CA GLY A 75 7.51 8.23 -3.09
C GLY A 75 8.04 7.85 -4.47
N ILE A 76 7.23 8.02 -5.50
CA ILE A 76 7.64 7.72 -6.89
C ILE A 76 8.84 8.59 -7.31
N ALA A 77 8.83 9.89 -6.96
CA ALA A 77 9.96 10.77 -7.27
C ALA A 77 11.23 10.34 -6.54
N ALA A 78 11.12 9.95 -5.26
CA ALA A 78 12.24 9.43 -4.47
C ALA A 78 12.82 8.14 -5.10
N VAL A 79 11.96 7.16 -5.41
CA VAL A 79 12.39 5.91 -6.06
C VAL A 79 13.07 6.18 -7.40
N LYS A 80 12.51 7.03 -8.24
CA LYS A 80 13.14 7.40 -9.51
C LYS A 80 14.53 8.02 -9.31
N GLY A 81 14.65 8.97 -8.37
CA GLY A 81 15.92 9.61 -8.05
C GLY A 81 16.99 8.65 -7.55
N LEU A 82 16.61 7.70 -6.69
CA LEU A 82 17.50 6.66 -6.15
C LEU A 82 17.91 5.63 -7.21
N ALA A 83 16.99 5.26 -8.10
CA ALA A 83 17.21 4.21 -9.09
C ALA A 83 17.96 4.68 -10.34
N MET A 84 17.81 5.94 -10.75
CA MET A 84 18.39 6.47 -12.00
C MET A 84 19.92 6.35 -12.10
N PRO A 85 20.74 6.64 -11.05
CA PRO A 85 22.17 6.59 -11.18
C PRO A 85 22.74 5.21 -11.55
N ASN A 86 22.09 4.14 -11.12
CA ASN A 86 22.49 2.76 -11.36
C ASN A 86 21.59 2.04 -12.38
N GLU A 87 20.67 2.76 -13.01
CA GLU A 87 19.64 2.19 -13.89
C GLU A 87 18.85 1.05 -13.24
N THR A 88 18.74 1.06 -11.91
CA THR A 88 18.01 0.04 -11.13
C THR A 88 16.54 0.04 -11.57
N LYS A 89 16.01 -1.12 -11.94
CA LYS A 89 14.62 -1.24 -12.35
C LYS A 89 13.66 -1.06 -11.18
N CYS A 90 12.46 -0.58 -11.47
CA CYS A 90 11.44 -0.26 -10.47
C CYS A 90 10.16 -1.04 -10.71
N CYS A 91 9.44 -1.35 -9.63
CA CYS A 91 8.12 -1.98 -9.69
C CYS A 91 7.12 -1.16 -8.86
N GLY A 92 5.97 -0.83 -9.45
CA GLY A 92 4.82 -0.28 -8.74
C GLY A 92 3.93 -1.40 -8.22
N VAL A 93 3.45 -1.26 -7.00
CA VAL A 93 2.58 -2.25 -6.33
C VAL A 93 1.36 -1.56 -5.77
N SER A 94 0.17 -2.14 -6.01
CA SER A 94 -1.06 -1.67 -5.36
C SER A 94 -0.88 -1.58 -3.85
N THR A 95 -1.22 -0.42 -3.27
CA THR A 95 -1.17 -0.20 -1.82
C THR A 95 -2.05 -1.21 -1.08
N LEU A 96 -3.23 -1.54 -1.63
CA LEU A 96 -4.16 -2.50 -1.04
C LEU A 96 -3.58 -3.92 -1.08
N LYS A 97 -2.90 -4.29 -2.18
CA LYS A 97 -2.17 -5.55 -2.27
C LYS A 97 -1.04 -5.63 -1.25
N ALA A 98 -0.22 -4.58 -1.13
CA ALA A 98 0.86 -4.52 -0.13
C ALA A 98 0.35 -4.73 1.30
N MET A 99 -0.82 -4.18 1.64
CA MET A 99 -1.46 -4.42 2.94
C MET A 99 -1.91 -5.87 3.13
N ALA A 100 -2.44 -6.52 2.09
CA ALA A 100 -2.82 -7.94 2.15
C ALA A 100 -1.60 -8.83 2.44
N TYR A 101 -0.43 -8.48 1.91
CA TYR A 101 0.82 -9.20 2.20
C TYR A 101 1.27 -9.12 3.66
N ASN A 102 0.84 -8.12 4.43
CA ASN A 102 1.06 -8.10 5.88
C ASN A 102 0.30 -9.22 6.61
N LEU A 103 -0.75 -9.76 5.99
CA LEU A 103 -1.65 -10.78 6.55
C LEU A 103 -1.51 -12.16 5.89
N ARG A 104 -0.52 -12.36 4.99
CA ARG A 104 -0.42 -13.56 4.13
C ARG A 104 -0.39 -14.91 4.87
N TYR A 105 -0.05 -14.91 6.18
CA TYR A 105 -0.03 -16.10 7.02
C TYR A 105 -1.20 -16.18 8.01
N ASP A 106 -2.20 -15.28 7.94
CA ASP A 106 -3.28 -15.21 8.94
C ASP A 106 -4.48 -16.12 8.64
N ASN A 107 -4.52 -16.80 7.53
CA ASN A 107 -5.67 -17.61 7.07
C ASN A 107 -6.99 -16.83 7.23
N CYS A 108 -7.15 -15.79 6.42
CA CYS A 108 -8.26 -14.86 6.52
C CYS A 108 -8.69 -14.28 5.16
N ILE A 109 -9.85 -13.66 5.17
CA ILE A 109 -10.25 -12.67 4.16
C ILE A 109 -9.75 -11.31 4.64
N ALA A 110 -8.78 -10.74 3.93
CA ALA A 110 -8.26 -9.41 4.20
C ALA A 110 -9.13 -8.36 3.50
N CYS A 111 -9.86 -7.59 4.30
CA CYS A 111 -10.55 -6.39 3.83
C CYS A 111 -9.57 -5.21 3.92
N CYS A 112 -8.81 -5.00 2.85
CA CYS A 112 -7.87 -3.88 2.75
C CYS A 112 -8.64 -2.59 2.50
N ALA A 113 -8.44 -1.59 3.36
CA ALA A 113 -9.17 -0.32 3.27
C ALA A 113 -8.28 0.87 3.59
N MET A 114 -8.33 1.90 2.74
CA MET A 114 -7.72 3.21 2.97
C MET A 114 -8.81 4.28 3.04
N ASP A 115 -8.63 5.30 3.89
CA ASP A 115 -9.57 6.42 4.00
C ASP A 115 -9.56 7.27 2.71
N ALA A 116 -10.64 7.15 1.92
CA ALA A 116 -10.85 7.95 0.71
C ALA A 116 -11.65 9.23 0.97
N ARG A 117 -11.87 9.59 2.26
CA ARG A 117 -12.67 10.71 2.76
C ARG A 117 -14.19 10.54 2.51
N CYS A 118 -15.01 11.36 3.15
CA CYS A 118 -16.47 11.40 2.99
C CYS A 118 -17.13 10.02 3.13
N SER A 119 -16.78 9.26 4.17
CA SER A 119 -17.30 7.89 4.43
C SER A 119 -17.10 6.91 3.28
N GLN A 120 -16.06 7.14 2.47
CA GLN A 120 -15.63 6.25 1.40
C GLN A 120 -14.27 5.66 1.72
N VAL A 121 -14.02 4.50 1.16
CA VAL A 121 -12.72 3.81 1.26
C VAL A 121 -12.22 3.43 -0.12
N TYR A 122 -10.90 3.51 -0.33
CA TYR A 122 -10.27 2.68 -1.34
C TYR A 122 -10.21 1.28 -0.76
N SER A 123 -10.75 0.29 -1.45
CA SER A 123 -10.82 -1.06 -0.92
C SER A 123 -10.60 -2.11 -1.99
N ALA A 124 -9.96 -3.20 -1.58
CA ALA A 124 -9.91 -4.47 -2.28
C ALA A 124 -9.92 -5.61 -1.27
N ILE A 125 -10.47 -6.74 -1.67
CA ILE A 125 -10.59 -7.93 -0.85
C ILE A 125 -9.60 -8.97 -1.36
N PHE A 126 -8.91 -9.61 -0.41
CA PHE A 126 -7.95 -10.67 -0.71
C PHE A 126 -8.20 -11.88 0.20
N ARG A 127 -7.89 -13.07 -0.31
CA ARG A 127 -7.74 -14.27 0.52
C ARG A 127 -6.27 -14.45 0.85
N CYS A 128 -5.96 -14.53 2.14
CA CYS A 128 -4.62 -14.74 2.66
C CYS A 128 -4.53 -16.12 3.30
N PHE A 129 -3.62 -16.97 2.86
CA PHE A 129 -3.42 -18.31 3.43
C PHE A 129 -2.03 -18.85 3.07
N ASP A 130 -1.36 -19.44 4.04
CA ASP A 130 -0.10 -20.15 3.84
C ASP A 130 0.95 -19.38 3.01
N GLY A 131 1.13 -18.10 3.32
CA GLY A 131 2.06 -17.21 2.62
C GLY A 131 1.56 -16.67 1.27
N LYS A 132 0.41 -17.12 0.78
CA LYS A 132 -0.20 -16.71 -0.49
C LYS A 132 -1.23 -15.61 -0.29
N VAL A 133 -1.36 -14.76 -1.28
CA VAL A 133 -2.37 -13.69 -1.36
C VAL A 133 -3.08 -13.80 -2.70
N GLU A 134 -4.36 -14.17 -2.65
CA GLU A 134 -5.24 -14.25 -3.82
C GLU A 134 -6.11 -13.00 -3.86
N ARG A 135 -6.10 -12.25 -4.97
CA ARG A 135 -6.99 -11.10 -5.18
C ARG A 135 -8.41 -11.59 -5.48
N LEU A 136 -9.39 -11.10 -4.72
CA LEU A 136 -10.81 -11.43 -4.88
C LEU A 136 -11.63 -10.30 -5.51
N THR A 137 -11.18 -9.04 -5.36
CA THR A 137 -11.77 -7.87 -6.01
C THR A 137 -10.69 -6.92 -6.51
N GLU A 138 -11.01 -6.13 -7.53
CA GLU A 138 -10.13 -5.05 -7.98
C GLU A 138 -10.09 -3.91 -6.97
N ASP A 139 -9.05 -3.08 -7.08
CA ASP A 139 -8.92 -1.85 -6.31
C ASP A 139 -10.01 -0.86 -6.74
N ASP A 140 -10.87 -0.43 -5.81
CA ASP A 140 -11.96 0.49 -6.11
C ASP A 140 -12.16 1.51 -4.97
N ALA A 141 -12.83 2.60 -5.32
CA ALA A 141 -13.19 3.68 -4.41
C ALA A 141 -14.70 3.64 -4.14
N ILE A 142 -15.10 3.05 -3.03
CA ILE A 142 -16.48 2.74 -2.72
C ILE A 142 -16.98 3.40 -1.41
N PRO A 143 -18.28 3.66 -1.26
CA PRO A 143 -18.87 3.91 0.05
C PRO A 143 -18.64 2.71 0.97
N ALA A 144 -18.22 2.94 2.21
CA ALA A 144 -17.99 1.86 3.17
C ALA A 144 -19.24 1.00 3.42
N SER A 145 -20.44 1.57 3.24
CA SER A 145 -21.72 0.88 3.34
C SER A 145 -21.93 -0.25 2.32
N LYS A 146 -21.13 -0.32 1.25
CA LYS A 146 -21.15 -1.43 0.27
C LYS A 146 -20.33 -2.64 0.70
N LEU A 147 -19.43 -2.50 1.69
CA LEU A 147 -18.56 -3.59 2.13
C LEU A 147 -19.33 -4.83 2.62
N PRO A 148 -20.45 -4.73 3.37
CA PRO A 148 -21.21 -5.91 3.77
C PRO A 148 -21.69 -6.75 2.57
N GLU A 149 -22.20 -6.13 1.51
CA GLU A 149 -22.64 -6.82 0.29
C GLU A 149 -21.46 -7.54 -0.40
N ILE A 150 -20.32 -6.87 -0.52
CA ILE A 150 -19.12 -7.45 -1.15
C ILE A 150 -18.58 -8.64 -0.36
N LEU A 151 -18.66 -8.59 0.97
CA LEU A 151 -18.12 -9.61 1.88
C LEU A 151 -19.13 -10.75 2.17
N GLU A 152 -20.38 -10.64 1.76
CA GLU A 152 -21.44 -11.61 2.07
C GLU A 152 -21.06 -13.05 1.71
N LYS A 153 -20.44 -13.25 0.56
CA LYS A 153 -19.98 -14.58 0.10
C LYS A 153 -18.87 -15.19 0.96
N TYR A 154 -18.28 -14.41 1.86
CA TYR A 154 -17.23 -14.84 2.80
C TYR A 154 -17.70 -14.81 4.26
N ALA A 155 -19.01 -14.74 4.53
CA ALA A 155 -19.62 -14.56 5.85
C ALA A 155 -19.19 -15.62 6.89
N ASN A 156 -18.80 -16.80 6.46
CA ASN A 156 -18.34 -17.90 7.32
C ASN A 156 -16.82 -17.92 7.53
N GLU A 157 -16.08 -17.04 6.88
CA GLU A 157 -14.63 -16.96 6.96
C GLU A 157 -14.22 -15.88 7.99
N ARG A 158 -12.98 -15.95 8.46
CA ARG A 158 -12.41 -14.91 9.32
C ARG A 158 -12.07 -13.70 8.46
N ILE A 159 -12.67 -12.55 8.77
CA ILE A 159 -12.44 -11.28 8.08
C ILE A 159 -11.54 -10.40 8.94
N ILE A 160 -10.44 -9.87 8.36
CA ILE A 160 -9.56 -8.92 9.01
C ILE A 160 -9.55 -7.62 8.20
N CYS A 161 -9.95 -6.51 8.84
CA CYS A 161 -9.85 -5.18 8.27
C CYS A 161 -8.44 -4.61 8.52
N VAL A 162 -7.76 -4.12 7.49
CA VAL A 162 -6.38 -3.64 7.51
C VAL A 162 -6.23 -2.34 6.70
N GLY A 163 -5.35 -1.43 7.16
CA GLY A 163 -5.07 -0.15 6.54
C GLY A 163 -5.59 1.04 7.36
N ASP A 164 -5.24 2.25 6.97
CA ASP A 164 -5.65 3.49 7.65
C ASP A 164 -7.16 3.77 7.56
N GLY A 165 -7.87 3.13 6.63
CA GLY A 165 -9.33 3.08 6.54
C GLY A 165 -9.99 1.88 7.25
N ALA A 166 -9.20 1.00 7.89
CA ALA A 166 -9.72 -0.24 8.47
C ALA A 166 -10.78 -0.02 9.56
N HIS A 167 -10.67 1.04 10.36
CA HIS A 167 -11.71 1.38 11.34
C HIS A 167 -13.04 1.74 10.67
N ILE A 168 -13.02 2.44 9.54
CA ILE A 168 -14.21 2.78 8.75
C ILE A 168 -14.84 1.50 8.20
N ALA A 169 -14.01 0.62 7.61
CA ALA A 169 -14.46 -0.67 7.09
C ALA A 169 -15.03 -1.55 8.21
N TYR A 170 -14.33 -1.68 9.34
CA TYR A 170 -14.77 -2.47 10.48
C TYR A 170 -16.13 -2.02 11.01
N GLN A 171 -16.35 -0.71 11.20
CA GLN A 171 -17.65 -0.18 11.64
C GLN A 171 -18.77 -0.50 10.66
N ALA A 172 -18.49 -0.56 9.37
CA ALA A 172 -19.48 -0.88 8.35
C ALA A 172 -19.87 -2.38 8.36
N VAL A 173 -18.98 -3.28 8.80
CA VAL A 173 -19.18 -4.74 8.63
C VAL A 173 -19.36 -5.52 9.94
N LYS A 174 -18.98 -4.95 11.10
CA LYS A 174 -18.92 -5.65 12.40
C LYS A 174 -20.23 -6.30 12.83
N ASP A 175 -21.38 -5.69 12.50
CA ASP A 175 -22.69 -6.19 12.89
C ASP A 175 -23.27 -7.19 11.86
N SER A 176 -22.63 -7.32 10.68
CA SER A 176 -23.07 -8.21 9.60
C SER A 176 -22.44 -9.60 9.65
N PHE A 177 -21.24 -9.72 10.29
CA PHE A 177 -20.45 -10.96 10.25
C PHE A 177 -19.97 -11.36 11.64
N LYS A 178 -19.94 -12.67 11.92
CA LYS A 178 -19.57 -13.22 13.26
C LYS A 178 -18.09 -13.12 13.57
N SER A 179 -17.23 -13.17 12.54
CA SER A 179 -15.77 -13.27 12.72
C SER A 179 -15.07 -12.12 11.98
N VAL A 180 -15.23 -10.90 12.51
CA VAL A 180 -14.58 -9.69 12.00
C VAL A 180 -13.66 -9.10 13.06
N SER A 181 -12.47 -8.70 12.66
CA SER A 181 -11.52 -8.03 13.55
C SER A 181 -10.69 -6.99 12.80
N LEU A 182 -10.03 -6.11 13.55
CA LEU A 182 -8.96 -5.27 13.01
C LEU A 182 -7.65 -6.06 12.99
N ALA A 183 -6.76 -5.73 12.06
CA ALA A 183 -5.40 -6.23 12.08
C ALA A 183 -4.66 -5.76 13.35
N GLN A 184 -3.67 -6.54 13.82
CA GLN A 184 -2.80 -6.15 14.93
C GLN A 184 -2.01 -4.87 14.56
N ASP A 185 -1.72 -4.01 15.53
CA ASP A 185 -1.07 -2.71 15.33
C ASP A 185 0.23 -2.80 14.52
N SER A 186 1.04 -3.82 14.75
CA SER A 186 2.29 -4.04 14.01
C SER A 186 2.11 -4.34 12.52
N ARG A 187 0.90 -4.72 12.09
CA ARG A 187 0.57 -5.10 10.71
C ARG A 187 -0.62 -4.31 10.15
N HIS A 188 -1.08 -3.32 10.92
CA HIS A 188 -2.31 -2.56 10.61
C HIS A 188 -2.16 -1.61 9.42
N PHE A 189 -1.00 -1.01 9.26
CA PHE A 189 -0.76 0.04 8.27
C PHE A 189 -0.03 -0.48 7.03
N GLN A 190 -0.03 0.35 6.00
CA GLN A 190 0.77 0.16 4.78
C GLN A 190 2.25 0.02 5.14
N ARG A 191 2.95 -0.91 4.52
CA ARG A 191 4.37 -1.18 4.79
C ARG A 191 5.13 -1.50 3.52
N ALA A 192 6.33 -0.95 3.43
CA ALA A 192 7.26 -1.19 2.34
C ALA A 192 7.62 -2.68 2.20
N TYR A 193 7.73 -3.40 3.33
CA TYR A 193 7.96 -4.84 3.35
C TYR A 193 6.86 -5.62 2.62
N GLY A 194 5.59 -5.29 2.85
CA GLY A 194 4.48 -5.93 2.15
C GLY A 194 4.52 -5.70 0.65
N ALA A 195 4.90 -4.49 0.21
CA ALA A 195 5.06 -4.18 -1.21
C ALA A 195 6.22 -4.98 -1.83
N ALA A 196 7.38 -5.05 -1.16
CA ALA A 196 8.53 -5.83 -1.64
C ALA A 196 8.19 -7.32 -1.77
N CYS A 197 7.50 -7.90 -0.76
CA CYS A 197 7.04 -9.28 -0.82
C CYS A 197 6.06 -9.52 -1.98
N ALA A 198 5.09 -8.62 -2.20
CA ALA A 198 4.14 -8.74 -3.30
C ALA A 198 4.85 -8.79 -4.65
N ALA A 199 5.81 -7.88 -4.87
CA ALA A 199 6.55 -7.82 -6.13
C ALA A 199 7.34 -9.11 -6.40
N VAL A 200 7.97 -9.69 -5.37
CA VAL A 200 8.77 -10.92 -5.50
C VAL A 200 7.88 -12.16 -5.64
N CYS A 201 6.91 -12.34 -4.75
CA CYS A 201 6.07 -13.55 -4.73
C CYS A 201 5.20 -13.69 -5.99
N GLU A 202 4.77 -12.59 -6.58
CA GLU A 202 3.95 -12.59 -7.79
C GLU A 202 4.79 -12.44 -9.08
N ASN A 203 6.13 -12.41 -8.99
CA ASN A 203 7.04 -12.22 -10.13
C ASN A 203 6.63 -11.00 -10.99
N MET A 204 6.36 -9.87 -10.33
CA MET A 204 5.90 -8.66 -11.01
C MET A 204 7.00 -8.07 -11.90
N ASP A 205 6.59 -7.37 -12.94
CA ASP A 205 7.51 -6.75 -13.90
C ASP A 205 8.25 -5.55 -13.29
N PHE A 206 9.58 -5.56 -13.42
CA PHE A 206 10.44 -4.43 -13.09
C PHE A 206 10.77 -3.63 -14.35
N ILE A 207 10.32 -2.39 -14.38
CA ILE A 207 10.41 -1.45 -15.50
C ILE A 207 11.49 -0.39 -15.28
N PRO A 208 11.99 0.29 -16.33
CA PRO A 208 12.87 1.45 -16.17
C PRO A 208 12.24 2.53 -15.28
N PRO A 209 13.03 3.25 -14.44
CA PRO A 209 12.51 4.27 -13.52
C PRO A 209 11.64 5.33 -14.21
N ALA A 210 11.97 5.72 -15.44
CA ALA A 210 11.24 6.73 -16.20
C ALA A 210 9.77 6.32 -16.48
N GLN A 211 9.49 5.03 -16.60
CA GLN A 211 8.16 4.47 -16.90
C GLN A 211 7.28 4.29 -15.67
N LEU A 212 7.85 4.36 -14.46
CA LEU A 212 7.08 4.23 -13.23
C LEU A 212 6.12 5.42 -13.08
N LEU A 213 4.83 5.16 -12.95
CA LEU A 213 3.78 6.17 -12.85
C LEU A 213 2.84 5.87 -11.69
N PRO A 214 2.22 6.90 -11.09
CA PRO A 214 1.20 6.71 -10.05
C PRO A 214 -0.10 6.17 -10.65
N VAL A 215 -0.79 5.32 -9.88
CA VAL A 215 -2.13 4.82 -10.19
C VAL A 215 -3.17 5.58 -9.37
N TYR A 216 -4.05 6.30 -10.04
CA TYR A 216 -5.11 7.08 -9.41
C TYR A 216 -6.48 6.48 -9.71
N LEU A 217 -7.19 6.04 -8.66
CA LEU A 217 -8.58 5.57 -8.79
C LEU A 217 -9.59 6.72 -8.85
N ARG A 218 -9.15 7.94 -8.51
CA ARG A 218 -9.98 9.15 -8.54
C ARG A 218 -9.17 10.33 -9.02
N PRO A 219 -9.85 11.34 -9.64
CA PRO A 219 -9.23 12.65 -9.86
C PRO A 219 -8.80 13.29 -8.55
N SER A 220 -7.77 14.14 -8.59
CA SER A 220 -7.34 14.90 -7.42
C SER A 220 -8.46 15.78 -6.87
N GLN A 221 -8.34 16.21 -5.61
CA GLN A 221 -9.32 17.13 -5.02
C GLN A 221 -9.44 18.44 -5.84
N ALA A 222 -8.32 18.97 -6.31
CA ALA A 222 -8.29 20.18 -7.14
C ALA A 222 -9.04 19.99 -8.46
N GLU A 223 -8.88 18.86 -9.14
CA GLU A 223 -9.62 18.53 -10.36
C GLU A 223 -11.12 18.39 -10.13
N ARG A 224 -11.52 17.76 -9.02
CA ARG A 224 -12.93 17.65 -8.63
C ARG A 224 -13.56 18.99 -8.33
N GLU A 225 -12.88 19.86 -7.57
CA GLU A 225 -13.34 21.22 -7.28
C GLU A 225 -13.44 22.08 -8.53
N LEU A 226 -12.50 21.93 -9.47
CA LEU A 226 -12.53 22.61 -10.74
C LEU A 226 -13.73 22.16 -11.62
N SER A 227 -14.01 20.87 -11.63
CA SER A 227 -15.16 20.29 -12.35
C SER A 227 -16.48 20.79 -11.79
N LEU A 228 -16.62 20.85 -10.46
CA LEU A 228 -17.82 21.39 -9.81
C LEU A 228 -18.01 22.89 -10.11
N LYS A 229 -16.96 23.70 -10.09
CA LYS A 229 -17.03 25.12 -10.43
C LYS A 229 -17.44 25.34 -11.89
N LYS A 230 -17.02 24.49 -12.82
CA LYS A 230 -17.41 24.56 -14.23
C LYS A 230 -18.89 24.20 -14.43
N SER A 231 -19.42 23.23 -13.69
CA SER A 231 -20.83 22.83 -13.76
C SER A 231 -21.80 23.84 -13.11
N HIS A 232 -21.33 24.73 -12.21
CA HIS A 232 -22.16 25.80 -11.62
C HIS A 232 -22.18 27.09 -12.45
N ASN A 233 -21.29 27.20 -13.45
CA ASN A 233 -21.19 28.37 -14.33
C ASN A 233 -21.84 28.13 -15.72
N GLN A 234 -22.53 27.03 -15.89
CA GLN A 234 -23.41 26.73 -17.04
C GLN A 234 -24.86 26.71 -16.61
#